data_bed2984c187244e71e718d9ca6929568
#
_entry.id   bed2984c187244e71e718d9ca6929568
#
_cell.length_a   1.000
_cell.length_b   1.000
_cell.length_c   1.000
_cell.angle_alpha   90.00
_cell.angle_beta   90.00
_cell.angle_gamma   90.00
#
_symmetry.space_group_name_H-M   'P 1'
#
loop_
_entity.id
_entity.type
_entity.pdbx_description
1 polymer ?
#
loop_
_entity_poly.entity_id
_entity_poly.type
_entity_poly.pdbx_seq_one_letter_code
_entity_poly.pdbx_strand_id
1 'polypeptide(L)'
;MNQFSPKTLLAGLAVATALTSVSTALPAQAAELRMAWSQDATGLDPHKQTAFSSLRLLELIYEPLVRMDAELNVVPAIASSWEFSDDARTLTFTIDPNAKFSDGASVTSADVKASFERLLDEATSAAARSNFLSIESIDTPDDATVVFNLSTADVPILVAMATINAAVMPAAEIEAGTIGTETVGSGPFVLESWEPNEREVLSANENWAGGELAIDGITISVLPDETAILASLRAGQTDFALLNDPLVATLVPMEAGLE
;
A
#
# COMPACT_ATOMS: atom_id res chain seq x y z
N MET A 1 91.46 42.18 5.90
CA MET A 1 91.46 40.94 5.13
C MET A 1 90.14 40.26 5.42
N ASN A 2 89.20 40.46 4.51
CA ASN A 2 87.80 40.09 4.67
C ASN A 2 87.53 38.81 3.91
N GLN A 3 86.82 37.87 4.55
CA GLN A 3 86.26 36.77 3.89
C GLN A 3 84.72 36.86 3.99
N PHE A 4 84.07 36.99 2.84
CA PHE A 4 82.64 36.89 2.69
C PHE A 4 82.25 35.42 2.47
N SER A 5 81.28 34.94 3.24
CA SER A 5 80.68 33.65 3.06
C SER A 5 79.27 33.82 2.49
N PRO A 6 78.87 33.17 1.39
CA PRO A 6 77.53 33.28 0.88
C PRO A 6 76.62 32.28 1.59
N LYS A 7 75.46 32.78 2.09
CA LYS A 7 74.34 31.96 2.60
C LYS A 7 73.55 31.47 1.46
N THR A 8 73.50 30.16 1.27
CA THR A 8 72.59 29.46 0.34
C THR A 8 71.20 29.36 0.97
N LEU A 9 70.25 30.02 0.34
CA LEU A 9 68.77 29.80 0.63
C LEU A 9 68.34 28.56 -0.08
N LEU A 10 67.92 27.50 0.65
CA LEU A 10 67.12 26.39 0.13
C LEU A 10 65.63 26.78 0.24
N ALA A 11 65.00 26.99 -0.89
CA ALA A 11 63.57 27.10 -0.97
C ALA A 11 62.97 25.68 -1.02
N GLY A 12 62.32 25.27 0.07
CA GLY A 12 61.58 24.02 0.13
C GLY A 12 60.24 24.16 -0.54
N LEU A 13 60.05 23.46 -1.64
CA LEU A 13 58.77 23.35 -2.34
C LEU A 13 57.91 22.29 -1.62
N ALA A 14 56.94 22.72 -0.81
CA ALA A 14 55.95 21.83 -0.21
C ALA A 14 54.86 21.49 -1.24
N VAL A 15 54.91 20.30 -1.79
CA VAL A 15 53.79 19.75 -2.62
C VAL A 15 52.72 19.24 -1.69
N ALA A 16 51.62 20.00 -1.57
CA ALA A 16 50.40 19.54 -0.88
C ALA A 16 49.61 18.61 -1.82
N THR A 17 49.72 17.32 -1.59
CA THR A 17 48.86 16.31 -2.24
C THR A 17 47.49 16.34 -1.58
N ALA A 18 46.51 16.97 -2.23
CA ALA A 18 45.10 16.88 -1.84
C ALA A 18 44.58 15.47 -2.18
N LEU A 19 44.44 14.62 -1.17
CA LEU A 19 43.70 13.37 -1.30
C LEU A 19 42.22 13.73 -1.39
N THR A 20 41.69 13.80 -2.59
CA THR A 20 40.24 13.77 -2.82
C THR A 20 39.74 12.34 -2.53
N SER A 21 39.13 12.15 -1.35
CA SER A 21 38.38 10.96 -1.02
C SER A 21 37.13 10.93 -1.90
N VAL A 22 37.17 10.16 -2.96
CA VAL A 22 35.95 9.78 -3.72
C VAL A 22 35.18 8.83 -2.80
N SER A 23 34.17 9.35 -2.12
CA SER A 23 33.16 8.52 -1.47
C SER A 23 32.37 7.81 -2.60
N THR A 24 32.72 6.56 -2.87
CA THR A 24 31.86 5.69 -3.65
C THR A 24 30.63 5.43 -2.77
N ALA A 25 29.52 6.14 -3.03
CA ALA A 25 28.23 5.74 -2.53
C ALA A 25 27.98 4.32 -3.04
N LEU A 26 27.98 3.33 -2.16
CA LEU A 26 27.46 2.01 -2.48
C LEU A 26 26.01 2.22 -2.90
N PRO A 27 25.54 1.61 -4.01
CA PRO A 27 24.12 1.65 -4.30
C PRO A 27 23.38 1.16 -3.06
N ALA A 28 22.40 1.93 -2.57
CA ALA A 28 21.50 1.46 -1.55
C ALA A 28 20.91 0.16 -2.10
N GLN A 29 21.15 -0.94 -1.40
CA GLN A 29 20.53 -2.22 -1.78
C GLN A 29 19.05 -2.04 -1.53
N ALA A 30 18.22 -2.31 -2.55
CA ALA A 30 16.77 -2.29 -2.43
C ALA A 30 16.36 -3.01 -1.15
N ALA A 31 15.61 -2.34 -0.29
CA ALA A 31 15.16 -2.92 0.97
C ALA A 31 13.93 -3.78 0.69
N GLU A 32 14.14 -5.08 0.52
CA GLU A 32 13.06 -6.05 0.32
C GLU A 32 12.62 -6.65 1.66
N LEU A 33 11.31 -6.65 1.93
CA LEU A 33 10.70 -7.32 3.07
C LEU A 33 10.26 -8.73 2.68
N ARG A 34 10.84 -9.75 3.31
CA ARG A 34 10.46 -11.15 3.10
C ARG A 34 9.44 -11.55 4.17
N MET A 35 8.24 -11.86 3.72
CA MET A 35 7.13 -12.26 4.58
C MET A 35 6.76 -13.73 4.38
N ALA A 36 6.10 -14.33 5.38
CA ALA A 36 5.48 -15.62 5.25
C ALA A 36 4.13 -15.65 5.97
N TRP A 37 3.17 -16.32 5.35
CA TRP A 37 1.89 -16.67 5.96
C TRP A 37 1.39 -18.03 5.49
N SER A 38 0.42 -18.61 6.24
CA SER A 38 0.02 -20.01 6.03
C SER A 38 -1.08 -20.18 4.98
N GLN A 39 -1.70 -19.09 4.52
CA GLN A 39 -2.84 -19.13 3.60
C GLN A 39 -2.61 -18.20 2.41
N ASP A 40 -2.75 -18.75 1.22
CA ASP A 40 -2.70 -18.00 -0.04
C ASP A 40 -3.95 -17.16 -0.28
N ALA A 41 -3.84 -16.12 -1.12
CA ALA A 41 -4.98 -15.38 -1.63
C ALA A 41 -5.93 -16.33 -2.42
N THR A 42 -7.23 -16.09 -2.31
CA THR A 42 -8.27 -16.85 -3.02
C THR A 42 -8.76 -16.13 -4.27
N GLY A 43 -8.32 -14.90 -4.48
CA GLY A 43 -8.64 -14.07 -5.64
C GLY A 43 -8.25 -12.61 -5.40
N LEU A 44 -8.25 -11.83 -6.48
CA LEU A 44 -7.70 -10.47 -6.52
C LEU A 44 -8.77 -9.38 -6.73
N ASP A 45 -10.05 -9.73 -6.73
CA ASP A 45 -11.14 -8.75 -6.85
C ASP A 45 -11.55 -8.24 -5.44
N PRO A 46 -11.22 -6.99 -5.05
CA PRO A 46 -11.43 -6.50 -3.69
C PRO A 46 -12.91 -6.48 -3.30
N HIS A 47 -13.83 -6.26 -4.23
CA HIS A 47 -15.26 -6.25 -3.92
C HIS A 47 -15.82 -7.65 -3.57
N LYS A 48 -15.17 -8.74 -4.03
CA LYS A 48 -15.67 -10.11 -3.88
C LYS A 48 -15.00 -10.91 -2.78
N GLN A 49 -13.81 -10.50 -2.32
CA GLN A 49 -13.06 -11.30 -1.37
C GLN A 49 -13.59 -11.17 0.06
N THR A 50 -13.56 -12.30 0.78
CA THR A 50 -13.90 -12.39 2.21
C THR A 50 -12.81 -13.09 3.01
N ALA A 51 -11.88 -13.79 2.35
CA ALA A 51 -10.76 -14.47 3.00
C ALA A 51 -9.73 -13.45 3.47
N PHE A 52 -9.30 -13.53 4.71
CA PHE A 52 -8.27 -12.63 5.26
C PHE A 52 -6.96 -12.65 4.47
N SER A 53 -6.59 -13.81 3.91
CA SER A 53 -5.41 -13.93 3.05
C SER A 53 -5.48 -13.03 1.83
N SER A 54 -6.65 -13.00 1.15
CA SER A 54 -6.87 -12.08 0.03
C SER A 54 -6.94 -10.63 0.48
N LEU A 55 -7.70 -10.33 1.55
CA LEU A 55 -7.89 -8.93 2.00
C LEU A 55 -6.56 -8.28 2.37
N ARG A 56 -5.66 -8.99 3.06
CA ARG A 56 -4.32 -8.48 3.41
C ARG A 56 -3.46 -8.17 2.19
N LEU A 57 -3.50 -9.02 1.16
CA LEU A 57 -2.78 -8.77 -0.08
C LEU A 57 -3.37 -7.55 -0.80
N LEU A 58 -4.70 -7.48 -0.86
CA LEU A 58 -5.41 -6.40 -1.55
C LEU A 58 -5.23 -5.04 -0.88
N GLU A 59 -5.06 -4.97 0.45
CA GLU A 59 -4.72 -3.75 1.18
C GLU A 59 -3.33 -3.18 0.82
N LEU A 60 -2.45 -3.99 0.26
CA LEU A 60 -1.16 -3.53 -0.27
C LEU A 60 -1.29 -2.93 -1.68
N ILE A 61 -2.31 -3.35 -2.44
CA ILE A 61 -2.47 -3.04 -3.87
C ILE A 61 -3.47 -1.91 -4.10
N TYR A 62 -4.57 -1.89 -3.36
CA TYR A 62 -5.69 -0.97 -3.54
C TYR A 62 -5.88 -0.06 -2.33
N GLU A 63 -6.51 1.08 -2.55
CA GLU A 63 -6.96 1.97 -1.47
C GLU A 63 -8.47 2.25 -1.58
N PRO A 64 -9.15 2.40 -0.44
CA PRO A 64 -10.50 2.98 -0.36
C PRO A 64 -10.45 4.52 -0.35
N LEU A 65 -11.60 5.19 -0.32
CA LEU A 65 -11.66 6.66 -0.21
C LEU A 65 -11.01 7.19 1.07
N VAL A 66 -11.21 6.49 2.17
CA VAL A 66 -10.68 6.80 3.50
C VAL A 66 -10.17 5.50 4.13
N ARG A 67 -9.30 5.58 5.12
CA ARG A 67 -8.77 4.41 5.84
C ARG A 67 -8.87 4.59 7.35
N MET A 68 -8.67 3.51 8.10
CA MET A 68 -8.56 3.57 9.56
C MET A 68 -7.08 3.67 9.96
N ASP A 69 -6.79 4.54 10.93
CA ASP A 69 -5.48 4.56 11.59
C ASP A 69 -5.40 3.52 12.73
N ALA A 70 -4.24 3.43 13.41
CA ALA A 70 -4.02 2.49 14.51
C ALA A 70 -4.92 2.78 15.74
N GLU A 71 -5.38 4.02 15.89
CA GLU A 71 -6.30 4.49 16.93
C GLU A 71 -7.77 4.34 16.53
N LEU A 72 -8.04 3.72 15.36
CA LEU A 72 -9.37 3.52 14.78
C LEU A 72 -10.09 4.83 14.39
N ASN A 73 -9.35 5.90 14.11
CA ASN A 73 -9.93 7.08 13.49
C ASN A 73 -9.97 6.92 11.98
N VAL A 74 -11.01 7.47 11.36
CA VAL A 74 -11.06 7.58 9.89
C VAL A 74 -10.13 8.72 9.45
N VAL A 75 -9.21 8.41 8.55
CA VAL A 75 -8.20 9.33 8.03
C VAL A 75 -8.21 9.34 6.50
N PRO A 76 -7.69 10.39 5.84
CA PRO A 76 -7.56 10.45 4.39
C PRO A 76 -6.83 9.27 3.77
N ALA A 77 -7.27 8.87 2.56
CA ALA A 77 -6.58 7.97 1.64
C ALA A 77 -6.69 8.53 0.22
N ILE A 78 -7.53 7.99 -0.68
CA ILE A 78 -7.80 8.59 -1.99
C ILE A 78 -8.49 9.97 -1.84
N ALA A 79 -9.41 10.11 -0.87
CA ALA A 79 -10.01 11.40 -0.56
C ALA A 79 -9.15 12.18 0.43
N SER A 80 -8.90 13.45 0.14
CA SER A 80 -8.20 14.39 1.03
C SER A 80 -9.10 14.94 2.14
N SER A 81 -10.42 14.98 1.90
CA SER A 81 -11.41 15.46 2.87
C SER A 81 -12.81 14.95 2.54
N TRP A 82 -13.69 15.04 3.54
CA TRP A 82 -15.11 14.72 3.37
C TRP A 82 -15.97 15.56 4.31
N GLU A 83 -17.24 15.70 3.96
CA GLU A 83 -18.23 16.46 4.75
C GLU A 83 -19.61 15.81 4.63
N PHE A 84 -20.31 15.71 5.75
CA PHE A 84 -21.73 15.37 5.79
C PHE A 84 -22.58 16.62 5.78
N SER A 85 -23.72 16.59 5.10
CA SER A 85 -24.78 17.58 5.29
C SER A 85 -25.34 17.54 6.70
N ASP A 86 -26.00 18.63 7.13
CA ASP A 86 -26.60 18.75 8.48
C ASP A 86 -27.56 17.61 8.84
N ASP A 87 -28.26 17.07 7.85
CA ASP A 87 -29.21 15.94 7.99
C ASP A 87 -28.56 14.57 7.78
N ALA A 88 -27.25 14.52 7.54
CA ALA A 88 -26.43 13.34 7.29
C ALA A 88 -26.97 12.47 6.12
N ARG A 89 -27.65 13.07 5.14
CA ARG A 89 -28.14 12.41 3.94
C ARG A 89 -27.30 12.68 2.70
N THR A 90 -26.34 13.55 2.80
CA THR A 90 -25.37 13.79 1.73
C THR A 90 -23.98 13.67 2.32
N LEU A 91 -23.11 12.89 1.67
CA LEU A 91 -21.70 12.75 2.02
C LEU A 91 -20.88 13.14 0.80
N THR A 92 -20.13 14.24 0.91
CA THR A 92 -19.29 14.78 -0.15
C THR A 92 -17.83 14.48 0.13
N PHE A 93 -17.13 13.94 -0.83
CA PHE A 93 -15.68 13.73 -0.80
C PHE A 93 -14.95 14.64 -1.79
N THR A 94 -13.77 15.11 -1.39
CA THR A 94 -12.80 15.73 -2.29
C THR A 94 -11.65 14.77 -2.50
N ILE A 95 -11.39 14.38 -3.75
CA ILE A 95 -10.28 13.48 -4.13
C ILE A 95 -8.95 14.25 -4.00
N ASP A 96 -7.91 13.59 -3.52
CA ASP A 96 -6.56 14.15 -3.48
C ASP A 96 -6.06 14.33 -4.94
N PRO A 97 -5.62 15.53 -5.35
CA PRO A 97 -5.10 15.76 -6.70
C PRO A 97 -3.83 14.95 -7.02
N ASN A 98 -3.17 14.38 -6.00
CA ASN A 98 -2.02 13.50 -6.15
C ASN A 98 -2.39 12.02 -6.22
N ALA A 99 -3.65 11.67 -5.93
CA ALA A 99 -4.10 10.28 -5.99
C ALA A 99 -3.97 9.72 -7.41
N LYS A 100 -3.22 8.62 -7.54
CA LYS A 100 -2.96 7.95 -8.81
C LYS A 100 -3.07 6.45 -8.66
N PHE A 101 -3.43 5.82 -9.75
CA PHE A 101 -3.25 4.40 -9.92
C PHE A 101 -1.78 4.04 -10.22
N SER A 102 -1.45 2.78 -10.08
CA SER A 102 -0.08 2.26 -10.28
C SER A 102 0.43 2.43 -11.71
N ASP A 103 -0.46 2.53 -12.70
CA ASP A 103 -0.13 2.85 -14.09
C ASP A 103 0.16 4.34 -14.35
N GLY A 104 -0.01 5.20 -13.33
CA GLY A 104 0.20 6.64 -13.38
C GLY A 104 -1.04 7.47 -13.75
N ALA A 105 -2.16 6.84 -14.08
CA ALA A 105 -3.42 7.55 -14.32
C ALA A 105 -3.93 8.20 -13.01
N SER A 106 -4.47 9.41 -13.09
CA SER A 106 -5.07 10.09 -11.94
C SER A 106 -6.37 9.41 -11.55
N VAL A 107 -6.59 9.24 -10.25
CA VAL A 107 -7.90 8.81 -9.72
C VAL A 107 -8.88 9.96 -9.85
N THR A 108 -10.07 9.68 -10.38
CA THR A 108 -11.12 10.67 -10.62
C THR A 108 -12.43 10.28 -9.94
N SER A 109 -13.35 11.23 -9.87
CA SER A 109 -14.72 10.98 -9.38
C SER A 109 -15.46 9.94 -10.21
N ALA A 110 -15.12 9.78 -11.49
CA ALA A 110 -15.69 8.75 -12.35
C ALA A 110 -15.28 7.34 -11.91
N ASP A 111 -14.02 7.15 -11.47
CA ASP A 111 -13.51 5.88 -10.96
C ASP A 111 -14.21 5.50 -9.66
N VAL A 112 -14.39 6.47 -8.76
CA VAL A 112 -15.13 6.29 -7.50
C VAL A 112 -16.57 5.88 -7.79
N LYS A 113 -17.24 6.62 -8.68
CA LYS A 113 -18.63 6.32 -9.07
C LYS A 113 -18.75 4.92 -9.65
N ALA A 114 -17.90 4.57 -10.62
CA ALA A 114 -17.92 3.24 -11.25
C ALA A 114 -17.68 2.12 -10.22
N SER A 115 -16.74 2.32 -9.26
CA SER A 115 -16.46 1.37 -8.20
C SER A 115 -17.65 1.13 -7.30
N PHE A 116 -18.32 2.19 -6.83
CA PHE A 116 -19.48 2.05 -5.94
C PHE A 116 -20.74 1.58 -6.70
N GLU A 117 -20.96 1.97 -7.95
CA GLU A 117 -22.03 1.41 -8.77
C GLU A 117 -21.83 -0.09 -8.99
N ARG A 118 -20.59 -0.54 -9.28
CA ARG A 118 -20.25 -1.96 -9.35
C ARG A 118 -20.47 -2.68 -8.03
N LEU A 119 -20.07 -2.08 -6.90
CA LEU A 119 -20.27 -2.64 -5.56
C LEU A 119 -21.77 -2.82 -5.23
N LEU A 120 -22.61 -1.89 -5.67
CA LEU A 120 -24.06 -1.92 -5.46
C LEU A 120 -24.79 -2.84 -6.43
N ASP A 121 -24.20 -3.19 -7.58
CA ASP A 121 -24.81 -4.10 -8.55
C ASP A 121 -24.88 -5.53 -7.96
N GLU A 122 -26.10 -6.11 -7.97
CA GLU A 122 -26.33 -7.47 -7.51
C GLU A 122 -25.54 -8.52 -8.32
N ALA A 123 -25.33 -8.25 -9.61
CA ALA A 123 -24.57 -9.15 -10.47
C ALA A 123 -23.10 -9.28 -10.06
N THR A 124 -22.52 -8.26 -9.44
CA THR A 124 -21.17 -8.30 -8.89
C THR A 124 -21.05 -9.28 -7.72
N SER A 125 -22.12 -9.48 -6.95
CA SER A 125 -22.11 -10.27 -5.71
C SER A 125 -21.06 -9.76 -4.71
N ALA A 126 -20.94 -8.43 -4.59
CA ALA A 126 -19.95 -7.81 -3.73
C ALA A 126 -20.19 -8.15 -2.24
N ALA A 127 -19.11 -8.54 -1.54
CA ALA A 127 -19.17 -9.02 -0.16
C ALA A 127 -19.72 -7.96 0.82
N ALA A 128 -19.37 -6.68 0.59
CA ALA A 128 -19.77 -5.56 1.44
C ALA A 128 -21.02 -4.83 0.97
N ARG A 129 -21.70 -5.26 -0.11
CA ARG A 129 -22.84 -4.57 -0.70
C ARG A 129 -23.90 -4.12 0.31
N SER A 130 -24.20 -4.95 1.30
CA SER A 130 -25.22 -4.66 2.32
C SER A 130 -24.93 -3.43 3.16
N ASN A 131 -23.66 -3.02 3.28
CA ASN A 131 -23.24 -1.86 4.08
C ASN A 131 -23.48 -0.53 3.34
N PHE A 132 -23.84 -0.57 2.07
CA PHE A 132 -23.94 0.60 1.20
C PHE A 132 -25.33 0.78 0.58
N LEU A 133 -26.35 0.02 1.04
CA LEU A 133 -27.72 0.08 0.51
C LEU A 133 -28.44 1.40 0.83
N SER A 134 -27.90 2.23 1.69
CA SER A 134 -28.38 3.60 1.92
C SER A 134 -28.05 4.55 0.76
N ILE A 135 -27.06 4.23 -0.10
CA ILE A 135 -26.72 5.05 -1.26
C ILE A 135 -27.85 4.97 -2.29
N GLU A 136 -28.45 6.13 -2.58
CA GLU A 136 -29.53 6.28 -3.57
C GLU A 136 -28.98 6.73 -4.92
N SER A 137 -28.01 7.64 -4.92
CA SER A 137 -27.31 8.10 -6.13
C SER A 137 -25.90 8.61 -5.82
N ILE A 138 -25.07 8.65 -6.85
CA ILE A 138 -23.70 9.14 -6.79
C ILE A 138 -23.53 10.19 -7.90
N ASP A 139 -23.28 11.43 -7.50
CA ASP A 139 -23.06 12.54 -8.41
C ASP A 139 -21.56 12.89 -8.46
N THR A 140 -21.09 13.25 -9.65
CA THR A 140 -19.72 13.65 -9.94
C THR A 140 -19.72 14.99 -10.66
N PRO A 141 -19.88 16.12 -9.92
CA PRO A 141 -20.01 17.43 -10.52
C PRO A 141 -18.74 17.89 -11.25
N ASP A 142 -17.60 17.36 -10.86
CA ASP A 142 -16.30 17.53 -11.49
C ASP A 142 -15.39 16.33 -11.21
N ASP A 143 -14.18 16.32 -11.77
CA ASP A 143 -13.25 15.18 -11.66
C ASP A 143 -12.73 14.92 -10.23
N ALA A 144 -12.84 15.90 -9.33
CA ALA A 144 -12.30 15.84 -7.97
C ALA A 144 -13.37 15.69 -6.88
N THR A 145 -14.65 15.86 -7.24
CA THR A 145 -15.75 15.86 -6.25
C THR A 145 -16.70 14.70 -6.47
N VAL A 146 -16.98 13.95 -5.40
CA VAL A 146 -17.96 12.86 -5.38
C VAL A 146 -18.99 13.14 -4.31
N VAL A 147 -20.27 13.07 -4.66
CA VAL A 147 -21.39 13.31 -3.76
C VAL A 147 -22.25 12.05 -3.68
N PHE A 148 -22.27 11.42 -2.52
CA PHE A 148 -23.15 10.30 -2.22
C PHE A 148 -24.44 10.84 -1.61
N ASN A 149 -25.57 10.61 -2.30
CA ASN A 149 -26.89 10.92 -1.77
C ASN A 149 -27.45 9.67 -1.09
N LEU A 150 -27.89 9.81 0.16
CA LEU A 150 -28.33 8.71 0.99
C LEU A 150 -29.85 8.78 1.21
N SER A 151 -30.54 7.65 1.08
CA SER A 151 -31.99 7.51 1.33
C SER A 151 -32.36 7.77 2.79
N THR A 152 -31.43 7.54 3.70
CA THR A 152 -31.55 7.80 5.15
C THR A 152 -30.24 8.33 5.70
N ALA A 153 -30.28 9.03 6.82
CA ALA A 153 -29.06 9.44 7.55
C ALA A 153 -28.24 8.19 7.93
N ASP A 154 -26.98 8.13 7.47
CA ASP A 154 -26.11 6.95 7.65
C ASP A 154 -24.65 7.38 7.88
N VAL A 155 -24.34 7.85 9.09
CA VAL A 155 -22.97 8.21 9.48
C VAL A 155 -22.02 7.00 9.54
N PRO A 156 -22.44 5.80 9.96
CA PRO A 156 -21.62 4.60 9.94
C PRO A 156 -21.09 4.19 8.55
N ILE A 157 -21.72 4.62 7.45
CA ILE A 157 -21.25 4.34 6.09
C ILE A 157 -19.78 4.75 5.88
N LEU A 158 -19.32 5.82 6.54
CA LEU A 158 -17.95 6.29 6.44
C LEU A 158 -16.93 5.23 6.91
N VAL A 159 -17.27 4.48 7.97
CA VAL A 159 -16.42 3.39 8.47
C VAL A 159 -16.43 2.21 7.48
N ALA A 160 -17.58 1.92 6.86
CA ALA A 160 -17.65 0.90 5.82
C ALA A 160 -16.81 1.28 4.59
N MET A 161 -16.77 2.58 4.23
CA MET A 161 -15.94 3.11 3.14
C MET A 161 -14.42 3.06 3.44
N ALA A 162 -14.03 2.79 4.69
CA ALA A 162 -12.62 2.62 5.08
C ALA A 162 -12.13 1.17 4.96
N THR A 163 -12.96 0.25 4.48
CA THR A 163 -12.59 -1.15 4.30
C THR A 163 -12.11 -1.43 2.88
N ILE A 164 -11.22 -2.40 2.72
CA ILE A 164 -10.70 -2.77 1.38
C ILE A 164 -11.78 -3.28 0.43
N ASN A 165 -12.90 -3.78 0.95
CA ASN A 165 -14.05 -4.15 0.12
C ASN A 165 -14.78 -2.94 -0.51
N ALA A 166 -14.42 -1.72 -0.13
CA ALA A 166 -14.85 -0.47 -0.75
C ALA A 166 -13.72 0.19 -1.57
N ALA A 167 -12.72 -0.57 -2.01
CA ALA A 167 -11.62 -0.08 -2.81
C ALA A 167 -12.10 0.62 -4.08
N VAL A 168 -11.37 1.67 -4.46
CA VAL A 168 -11.57 2.37 -5.74
C VAL A 168 -10.70 1.71 -6.80
N MET A 169 -11.30 1.43 -7.95
CA MET A 169 -10.67 0.77 -9.09
C MET A 169 -10.85 1.61 -10.36
N PRO A 170 -9.96 1.49 -11.35
CA PRO A 170 -10.10 2.21 -12.61
C PRO A 170 -11.44 1.89 -13.29
N ALA A 171 -12.19 2.91 -13.67
CA ALA A 171 -13.46 2.76 -14.39
C ALA A 171 -13.27 1.98 -15.70
N ALA A 172 -12.14 2.18 -16.37
CA ALA A 172 -11.80 1.46 -17.61
C ALA A 172 -11.66 -0.05 -17.40
N GLU A 173 -11.08 -0.51 -16.28
CA GLU A 173 -10.97 -1.94 -15.97
C GLU A 173 -12.31 -2.54 -15.56
N ILE A 174 -13.14 -1.77 -14.85
CA ILE A 174 -14.51 -2.17 -14.53
C ILE A 174 -15.31 -2.39 -15.81
N GLU A 175 -15.23 -1.46 -16.77
CA GLU A 175 -15.91 -1.57 -18.06
C GLU A 175 -15.36 -2.74 -18.90
N ALA A 176 -14.04 -2.94 -18.90
CA ALA A 176 -13.38 -4.04 -19.59
C ALA A 176 -13.64 -5.41 -18.95
N GLY A 177 -14.07 -5.45 -17.67
CA GLY A 177 -14.28 -6.68 -16.91
C GLY A 177 -12.99 -7.40 -16.51
N THR A 178 -11.88 -6.67 -16.38
CA THR A 178 -10.55 -7.21 -16.06
C THR A 178 -10.23 -7.22 -14.56
N ILE A 179 -11.12 -6.65 -13.73
CA ILE A 179 -10.95 -6.64 -12.27
C ILE A 179 -10.75 -8.06 -11.73
N GLY A 180 -9.64 -8.26 -11.01
CA GLY A 180 -9.23 -9.55 -10.45
C GLY A 180 -8.33 -10.39 -11.36
N THR A 181 -8.06 -9.94 -12.59
CA THR A 181 -7.03 -10.49 -13.49
C THR A 181 -5.90 -9.50 -13.73
N GLU A 182 -6.23 -8.22 -13.79
CA GLU A 182 -5.30 -7.10 -13.74
C GLU A 182 -5.44 -6.43 -12.37
N THR A 183 -4.34 -5.94 -11.81
CA THR A 183 -4.30 -5.38 -10.45
C THR A 183 -3.76 -3.95 -10.48
N VAL A 184 -4.43 -3.07 -11.23
CA VAL A 184 -4.12 -1.63 -11.24
C VAL A 184 -4.84 -0.99 -10.06
N GLY A 185 -4.10 -0.84 -8.96
CA GLY A 185 -4.59 -0.22 -7.73
C GLY A 185 -3.90 1.11 -7.45
N SER A 186 -4.33 1.78 -6.40
CA SER A 186 -3.75 3.04 -5.91
C SER A 186 -2.97 2.88 -4.60
N GLY A 187 -2.80 1.64 -4.14
CA GLY A 187 -2.11 1.32 -2.89
C GLY A 187 -0.59 1.45 -2.96
N PRO A 188 0.09 1.21 -1.83
CA PRO A 188 1.54 1.40 -1.70
C PRO A 188 2.39 0.44 -2.54
N PHE A 189 1.85 -0.70 -2.98
CA PHE A 189 2.58 -1.69 -3.74
C PHE A 189 1.83 -2.13 -5.01
N VAL A 190 2.59 -2.62 -5.97
CA VAL A 190 2.12 -3.23 -7.23
C VAL A 190 2.38 -4.73 -7.18
N LEU A 191 1.39 -5.54 -7.51
CA LEU A 191 1.56 -6.98 -7.61
C LEU A 191 2.28 -7.32 -8.94
N GLU A 192 3.53 -7.77 -8.83
CA GLU A 192 4.34 -8.19 -9.98
C GLU A 192 4.03 -9.61 -10.42
N SER A 193 3.83 -10.51 -9.46
CA SER A 193 3.45 -11.89 -9.73
C SER A 193 2.75 -12.54 -8.55
N TRP A 194 1.86 -13.46 -8.87
CA TRP A 194 1.22 -14.37 -7.94
C TRP A 194 1.36 -15.80 -8.47
N GLU A 195 2.12 -16.61 -7.77
CA GLU A 195 2.28 -18.05 -8.01
C GLU A 195 1.44 -18.79 -6.97
N PRO A 196 0.26 -19.32 -7.32
CA PRO A 196 -0.69 -19.86 -6.35
C PRO A 196 -0.10 -20.95 -5.46
N ASN A 197 -0.28 -20.82 -4.16
CA ASN A 197 0.26 -21.66 -3.09
C ASN A 197 1.80 -21.67 -2.98
N GLU A 198 2.47 -20.75 -3.62
CA GLU A 198 3.93 -20.62 -3.56
C GLU A 198 4.34 -19.24 -3.05
N ARG A 199 4.03 -18.17 -3.79
CA ARG A 199 4.46 -16.83 -3.42
C ARG A 199 3.70 -15.73 -4.15
N GLU A 200 3.74 -14.56 -3.53
CA GLU A 200 3.31 -13.27 -4.08
C GLU A 200 4.51 -12.33 -4.04
N VAL A 201 4.75 -11.60 -5.14
CA VAL A 201 5.86 -10.63 -5.28
C VAL A 201 5.27 -9.27 -5.59
N LEU A 202 5.63 -8.28 -4.79
CA LEU A 202 5.17 -6.90 -4.94
C LEU A 202 6.37 -5.96 -5.01
N SER A 203 6.26 -4.92 -5.85
CA SER A 203 7.18 -3.79 -5.91
C SER A 203 6.55 -2.54 -5.31
N ALA A 204 7.36 -1.59 -4.86
CA ALA A 204 6.87 -0.30 -4.40
C ALA A 204 6.16 0.46 -5.53
N ASN A 205 5.02 1.05 -5.24
CA ASN A 205 4.30 1.89 -6.19
C ASN A 205 4.87 3.31 -6.17
N GLU A 206 5.60 3.68 -7.21
CA GLU A 206 6.19 5.03 -7.36
C GLU A 206 5.13 6.14 -7.47
N ASN A 207 3.89 5.78 -7.80
CA ASN A 207 2.77 6.71 -7.95
C ASN A 207 1.92 6.85 -6.67
N TRP A 208 2.28 6.15 -5.59
CA TRP A 208 1.50 6.19 -4.37
C TRP A 208 1.50 7.57 -3.70
N ALA A 209 0.30 8.11 -3.43
CA ALA A 209 0.14 9.45 -2.86
C ALA A 209 0.52 9.55 -1.36
N GLY A 210 0.63 8.42 -0.67
CA GLY A 210 0.93 8.38 0.77
C GLY A 210 2.38 8.70 1.16
N GLY A 211 3.27 8.95 0.18
CA GLY A 211 4.63 9.40 0.39
C GLY A 211 5.70 8.33 0.11
N GLU A 212 6.91 8.55 0.62
CA GLU A 212 8.04 7.64 0.39
C GLU A 212 7.90 6.36 1.21
N LEU A 213 8.06 5.22 0.54
CA LEU A 213 8.07 3.91 1.19
C LEU A 213 9.48 3.59 1.71
N ALA A 214 9.54 2.95 2.88
CA ALA A 214 10.81 2.55 3.49
C ALA A 214 11.42 1.28 2.87
N ILE A 215 10.64 0.56 2.04
CA ILE A 215 11.03 -0.69 1.37
C ILE A 215 10.66 -0.62 -0.11
N ASP A 216 11.46 -1.27 -0.94
CA ASP A 216 11.30 -1.25 -2.39
C ASP A 216 10.42 -2.40 -2.91
N GLY A 217 10.17 -3.41 -2.08
CA GLY A 217 9.34 -4.54 -2.45
C GLY A 217 9.04 -5.49 -1.29
N ILE A 218 8.11 -6.39 -1.53
CA ILE A 218 7.69 -7.43 -0.60
C ILE A 218 7.63 -8.77 -1.36
N THR A 219 8.29 -9.78 -0.82
CA THR A 219 8.09 -11.17 -1.24
C THR A 219 7.37 -11.91 -0.13
N ILE A 220 6.21 -12.47 -0.42
CA ILE A 220 5.39 -13.23 0.52
C ILE A 220 5.41 -14.70 0.13
N SER A 221 5.98 -15.55 0.99
CA SER A 221 6.00 -17.00 0.82
C SER A 221 4.76 -17.62 1.46
N VAL A 222 4.08 -18.50 0.73
CA VAL A 222 2.94 -19.26 1.26
C VAL A 222 3.45 -20.57 1.85
N LEU A 223 3.46 -20.69 3.16
CA LEU A 223 3.94 -21.87 3.91
C LEU A 223 2.79 -22.41 4.78
N PRO A 224 2.05 -23.44 4.33
CA PRO A 224 0.88 -23.95 5.05
C PRO A 224 1.16 -24.47 6.47
N ASP A 225 2.40 -24.93 6.73
CA ASP A 225 2.84 -25.36 8.05
C ASP A 225 3.48 -24.20 8.81
N GLU A 226 2.82 -23.69 9.85
CA GLU A 226 3.32 -22.57 10.64
C GLU A 226 4.58 -22.91 11.45
N THR A 227 4.88 -24.19 11.68
CA THR A 227 6.18 -24.58 12.26
C THR A 227 7.32 -24.36 11.26
N ALA A 228 7.04 -24.50 9.96
CA ALA A 228 7.99 -24.16 8.91
C ALA A 228 8.18 -22.62 8.80
N ILE A 229 7.11 -21.84 9.00
CA ILE A 229 7.20 -20.38 9.08
C ILE A 229 8.12 -19.96 10.23
N LEU A 230 7.92 -20.53 11.44
CA LEU A 230 8.76 -20.24 12.58
C LEU A 230 10.23 -20.65 12.34
N ALA A 231 10.47 -21.76 11.66
CA ALA A 231 11.82 -22.20 11.30
C ALA A 231 12.47 -21.24 10.29
N SER A 232 11.72 -20.70 9.32
CA SER A 232 12.23 -19.71 8.35
C SER A 232 12.59 -18.37 8.99
N LEU A 233 11.81 -17.90 9.98
CA LEU A 233 12.13 -16.74 10.81
C LEU A 233 13.44 -16.95 11.57
N ARG A 234 13.60 -18.11 12.25
CA ARG A 234 14.85 -18.45 12.97
C ARG A 234 16.07 -18.48 12.06
N ALA A 235 15.89 -18.93 10.84
CA ALA A 235 16.95 -19.02 9.84
C ALA A 235 17.27 -17.66 9.18
N GLY A 236 16.51 -16.61 9.48
CA GLY A 236 16.63 -15.29 8.80
C GLY A 236 16.25 -15.34 7.32
N GLN A 237 15.45 -16.31 6.92
CA GLN A 237 14.90 -16.42 5.55
C GLN A 237 13.63 -15.59 5.37
N THR A 238 12.93 -15.34 6.47
CA THR A 238 11.73 -14.51 6.59
C THR A 238 12.00 -13.42 7.62
N ASP A 239 11.56 -12.21 7.36
CA ASP A 239 11.72 -11.04 8.24
C ASP A 239 10.47 -10.78 9.07
N PHE A 240 9.30 -11.09 8.53
CA PHE A 240 8.00 -10.92 9.18
C PHE A 240 7.06 -12.07 8.83
N ALA A 241 6.27 -12.53 9.80
CA ALA A 241 5.29 -13.59 9.57
C ALA A 241 4.01 -13.38 10.36
N LEU A 242 2.91 -13.93 9.84
CA LEU A 242 1.64 -14.04 10.55
C LEU A 242 1.43 -15.50 10.97
N LEU A 243 1.29 -15.69 12.27
CA LEU A 243 1.00 -17.00 12.87
C LEU A 243 -0.44 -17.00 13.38
N ASN A 244 -1.25 -17.89 12.85
CA ASN A 244 -2.67 -18.04 13.22
C ASN A 244 -2.86 -19.18 14.25
N ASP A 245 -1.92 -20.14 14.34
CA ASP A 245 -1.97 -21.21 15.32
C ASP A 245 -1.48 -20.69 16.69
N PRO A 246 -2.37 -20.63 17.71
CA PRO A 246 -1.99 -20.15 19.03
C PRO A 246 -0.88 -20.99 19.69
N LEU A 247 -0.76 -22.28 19.35
CA LEU A 247 0.27 -23.15 19.90
C LEU A 247 1.65 -22.79 19.33
N VAL A 248 1.73 -22.52 18.03
CA VAL A 248 2.96 -22.07 17.38
C VAL A 248 3.33 -20.66 17.86
N ALA A 249 2.36 -19.77 17.99
CA ALA A 249 2.58 -18.40 18.48
C ALA A 249 3.17 -18.37 19.91
N THR A 250 2.83 -19.34 20.79
CA THR A 250 3.42 -19.42 22.13
C THR A 250 4.92 -19.78 22.14
N LEU A 251 5.46 -20.25 21.02
CA LEU A 251 6.89 -20.59 20.90
C LEU A 251 7.73 -19.35 20.58
N VAL A 252 7.15 -18.30 20.00
CA VAL A 252 7.88 -17.09 19.58
C VAL A 252 8.63 -16.42 20.75
N PRO A 253 8.03 -16.18 21.92
CA PRO A 253 8.74 -15.55 23.05
C PRO A 253 9.88 -16.39 23.62
N MET A 254 9.96 -17.69 23.27
CA MET A 254 11.02 -18.61 23.70
C MET A 254 12.24 -18.55 22.76
N GLU A 255 12.11 -17.86 21.61
CA GLU A 255 13.15 -17.76 20.60
C GLU A 255 13.96 -16.48 20.76
N ALA A 256 15.26 -16.60 20.91
CA ALA A 256 16.14 -15.44 21.00
C ALA A 256 16.16 -14.69 19.65
N GLY A 257 15.77 -13.40 19.67
CA GLY A 257 15.81 -12.52 18.51
C GLY A 257 14.53 -12.49 17.67
N LEU A 258 13.43 -13.10 18.15
CA LEU A 258 12.09 -12.91 17.60
C LEU A 258 11.24 -12.07 18.58
N GLU A 259 10.46 -11.11 18.04
CA GLU A 259 9.55 -10.21 18.77
C GLU A 259 8.12 -10.34 18.23
#